data_21384e47be0a5823a942b6ff43b32d5c
#
_entry.id   21384e47be0a5823a942b6ff43b32d5c
#
_cell.length_a   1.000
_cell.length_b   1.000
_cell.length_c   1.000
_cell.angle_alpha   90.00
_cell.angle_beta   90.00
_cell.angle_gamma   90.00
#
_symmetry.space_group_name_H-M   'P 1'
#
loop_
_entity.id
_entity.type
_entity.pdbx_description
1 polymer ?
#
loop_
_entity_poly.entity_id
_entity_poly.type
_entity_poly.pdbx_seq_one_letter_code
_entity_poly.pdbx_strand_id
1 'polypeptide(L)'
;MKTLQLLTILICLFPTLTQGRVKMGPLHNDGMVLQQNADVKIWGWTQPNRKVSVKGSWNKKRVNTRSDNNGRFEVMLKTGAGSFIPQTLEINDGDKLIIHDVLIGEVWLCSGQSNMEMPLHGFSSCPVENSAEHIAEAGKYSGKLHLNFVSWSPSPVPADTVTAIWKDCTPLSARDFCAVGYFFGIRLVETLNVPVGIINSSLGATRVEGWTPQEIVQEYPGEDLENDAVKNCDKVKPGRNVDRSLPTVFYNGMIHPLEGYTLKGFLWYQGEANVNEPETYCERFINMVQAWRHRWGGDPLPFYYVEICPYDYFWAKDKRTAPLLREAQHQAQELIPNMGMVCTNDLVKDYEYWAIHPCMKKEIGHRLCYWALGDTYEIPGIDYRYPEYQSMEIKDDQVILTFKNAESGFNRKVGVEGFEIAGTDSVWHKASTIGVYDENKISVKCKEVKNPLAVRYCFQSWSPGNLKGNSGLPVIPFRTDNWPR
;
A
#
# COMPACT_ATOMS: atom_id res chain seq x y z
N MET A 1 85.82 17.64 23.55
CA MET A 1 84.71 18.10 22.73
C MET A 1 84.15 16.87 22.03
N LYS A 2 82.97 16.39 22.47
CA LYS A 2 82.24 15.26 21.85
C LYS A 2 81.10 15.80 21.04
N THR A 3 81.13 15.69 19.74
CA THR A 3 80.12 16.06 18.79
C THR A 3 78.98 15.03 18.82
N LEU A 4 77.77 15.47 19.23
CA LEU A 4 76.55 14.70 19.22
C LEU A 4 75.90 14.82 17.84
N GLN A 5 75.85 13.75 17.05
CA GLN A 5 75.08 13.73 15.80
C GLN A 5 73.62 13.44 16.12
N LEU A 6 72.74 14.38 15.79
CA LEU A 6 71.28 14.27 15.87
C LEU A 6 70.79 13.52 14.62
N LEU A 7 70.29 12.33 14.81
CA LEU A 7 69.67 11.50 13.73
C LEU A 7 68.17 11.90 13.63
N THR A 8 67.78 12.67 12.63
CA THR A 8 66.37 13.05 12.38
C THR A 8 65.67 11.89 11.64
N ILE A 9 64.85 11.16 12.34
CA ILE A 9 63.96 10.15 11.73
C ILE A 9 62.75 10.84 11.09
N LEU A 10 62.70 10.86 9.77
CA LEU A 10 61.57 11.34 8.99
C LEU A 10 60.49 10.25 8.99
N ILE A 11 59.48 10.38 9.86
CA ILE A 11 58.31 9.48 9.83
C ILE A 11 57.43 9.93 8.66
N CYS A 12 57.49 9.20 7.55
CA CYS A 12 56.54 9.32 6.46
C CYS A 12 55.17 8.74 6.94
N LEU A 13 54.28 9.63 7.37
CA LEU A 13 52.87 9.34 7.56
C LEU A 13 52.25 9.11 6.17
N PHE A 14 52.22 7.85 5.74
CA PHE A 14 51.33 7.46 4.66
C PHE A 14 49.89 7.59 5.19
N PRO A 15 49.04 8.40 4.56
CA PRO A 15 47.62 8.40 4.89
C PRO A 15 47.15 6.98 4.55
N THR A 16 46.76 6.21 5.53
CA THR A 16 45.94 5.03 5.33
C THR A 16 44.65 5.50 4.78
N LEU A 17 44.49 5.50 3.46
CA LEU A 17 43.21 5.63 2.79
C LEU A 17 42.32 4.50 3.34
N THR A 18 41.47 4.81 4.29
CA THR A 18 40.39 3.90 4.68
C THR A 18 39.60 3.67 3.41
N GLN A 19 39.80 2.53 2.80
CA GLN A 19 39.12 2.11 1.60
C GLN A 19 37.63 2.04 1.97
N GLY A 20 36.82 2.95 1.43
CA GLY A 20 35.37 2.98 1.72
C GLY A 20 34.73 1.68 1.26
N ARG A 21 34.20 0.92 2.21
CA ARG A 21 33.47 -0.33 1.92
C ARG A 21 32.24 -0.03 1.10
N VAL A 22 31.89 -0.89 0.13
CA VAL A 22 30.63 -0.78 -0.64
C VAL A 22 29.45 -0.64 0.31
N LYS A 23 28.63 0.39 0.08
CA LYS A 23 27.33 0.60 0.73
C LYS A 23 26.23 0.30 -0.29
N MET A 24 25.36 -0.62 0.04
CA MET A 24 24.25 -1.00 -0.85
C MET A 24 23.02 -0.11 -0.66
N GLY A 25 22.15 -0.07 -1.66
CA GLY A 25 20.81 0.54 -1.55
C GLY A 25 20.00 -0.09 -0.41
N PRO A 26 19.02 0.64 0.15
CA PRO A 26 18.39 0.30 1.44
C PRO A 26 17.73 -1.08 1.49
N LEU A 27 17.25 -1.58 0.37
CA LEU A 27 16.60 -2.90 0.30
C LEU A 27 17.57 -4.04 -0.06
N HIS A 28 18.85 -3.72 -0.39
CA HIS A 28 19.85 -4.71 -0.77
C HIS A 28 20.66 -5.16 0.46
N ASN A 29 20.07 -5.97 1.30
CA ASN A 29 20.69 -6.55 2.48
C ASN A 29 20.26 -8.01 2.67
N ASP A 30 20.83 -8.68 3.67
CA ASP A 30 20.55 -10.08 3.97
C ASP A 30 19.05 -10.33 4.12
N GLY A 31 18.56 -11.43 3.60
CA GLY A 31 17.15 -11.79 3.61
C GLY A 31 16.31 -11.11 2.52
N MET A 32 16.89 -10.34 1.59
CA MET A 32 16.10 -9.69 0.53
C MET A 32 15.42 -10.69 -0.40
N VAL A 33 14.26 -10.28 -0.93
CA VAL A 33 13.58 -10.99 -2.02
C VAL A 33 13.72 -10.18 -3.29
N LEU A 34 14.21 -10.79 -4.37
CA LEU A 34 14.31 -10.21 -5.70
C LEU A 34 13.14 -10.69 -6.57
N GLN A 35 12.55 -9.77 -7.34
CA GLN A 35 11.45 -10.11 -8.25
C GLN A 35 11.89 -11.21 -9.23
N GLN A 36 11.06 -12.28 -9.35
CA GLN A 36 11.31 -13.38 -10.28
C GLN A 36 11.08 -12.97 -11.74
N ASN A 37 11.71 -13.71 -12.67
CA ASN A 37 11.55 -13.56 -14.12
C ASN A 37 11.71 -12.11 -14.61
N ALA A 38 12.63 -11.35 -14.01
CA ALA A 38 12.83 -9.93 -14.25
C ALA A 38 14.30 -9.56 -14.41
N ASP A 39 14.54 -8.42 -15.02
CA ASP A 39 15.82 -7.73 -14.91
C ASP A 39 15.74 -6.83 -13.66
N VAL A 40 16.42 -7.25 -12.57
CA VAL A 40 16.37 -6.54 -11.30
C VAL A 40 17.51 -5.54 -11.18
N LYS A 41 17.18 -4.32 -10.74
CA LYS A 41 18.15 -3.27 -10.50
C LYS A 41 18.87 -3.51 -9.17
N ILE A 42 20.19 -3.57 -9.20
CA ILE A 42 21.06 -3.62 -8.02
C ILE A 42 21.91 -2.36 -8.02
N TRP A 43 21.90 -1.60 -6.93
CA TRP A 43 22.66 -0.35 -6.82
C TRP A 43 23.27 -0.15 -5.44
N GLY A 44 24.22 0.76 -5.40
CA GLY A 44 24.90 1.15 -4.17
C GLY A 44 25.93 2.24 -4.42
N TRP A 45 26.79 2.44 -3.46
CA TRP A 45 27.85 3.45 -3.49
C TRP A 45 29.17 2.83 -3.11
N THR A 46 30.23 3.31 -3.75
CA THR A 46 31.63 3.05 -3.45
C THR A 46 32.44 4.31 -3.76
N GLN A 47 33.74 4.22 -3.87
CA GLN A 47 34.56 5.37 -4.30
C GLN A 47 34.23 5.77 -5.75
N PRO A 48 34.34 7.07 -6.10
CA PRO A 48 34.13 7.56 -7.47
C PRO A 48 34.99 6.79 -8.50
N ASN A 49 34.40 6.57 -9.67
CA ASN A 49 35.08 5.96 -10.82
C ASN A 49 35.65 4.55 -10.55
N ARG A 50 35.15 3.85 -9.52
CA ARG A 50 35.58 2.49 -9.15
C ARG A 50 34.95 1.44 -10.06
N LYS A 51 35.70 0.43 -10.48
CA LYS A 51 35.14 -0.77 -11.13
C LYS A 51 34.39 -1.58 -10.08
N VAL A 52 33.14 -1.96 -10.40
CA VAL A 52 32.29 -2.80 -9.56
C VAL A 52 31.83 -3.99 -10.36
N SER A 53 31.84 -5.16 -9.76
CA SER A 53 31.26 -6.35 -10.35
C SER A 53 30.21 -6.94 -9.42
N VAL A 54 29.09 -7.41 -9.99
CA VAL A 54 27.97 -8.00 -9.26
C VAL A 54 27.67 -9.38 -9.83
N LYS A 55 27.45 -10.37 -8.96
CA LYS A 55 27.16 -11.75 -9.35
C LYS A 55 26.18 -12.40 -8.38
N GLY A 56 25.03 -12.86 -8.91
CA GLY A 56 24.13 -13.75 -8.17
C GLY A 56 24.56 -15.20 -8.26
N SER A 57 24.34 -15.99 -7.18
CA SER A 57 24.62 -17.43 -7.19
C SER A 57 23.68 -18.22 -8.10
N TRP A 58 22.49 -17.71 -8.40
CA TRP A 58 21.46 -18.33 -9.25
C TRP A 58 21.79 -18.30 -10.74
N ASN A 59 22.63 -17.36 -11.16
CA ASN A 59 23.14 -17.34 -12.52
C ASN A 59 24.67 -17.20 -12.47
N LYS A 60 25.39 -17.92 -13.24
CA LYS A 60 26.87 -17.89 -13.20
C LYS A 60 27.47 -16.63 -13.85
N LYS A 61 26.64 -15.68 -14.31
CA LYS A 61 27.07 -14.47 -15.02
C LYS A 61 27.47 -13.39 -14.00
N ARG A 62 28.60 -12.74 -14.27
CA ARG A 62 29.08 -11.54 -13.58
C ARG A 62 28.78 -10.33 -14.43
N VAL A 63 28.11 -9.34 -13.86
CA VAL A 63 27.87 -8.05 -14.52
C VAL A 63 28.86 -7.04 -13.97
N ASN A 64 29.49 -6.26 -14.86
CA ASN A 64 30.47 -5.25 -14.47
C ASN A 64 29.94 -3.86 -14.81
N THR A 65 30.25 -2.92 -13.92
CA THR A 65 29.93 -1.50 -14.08
C THR A 65 31.07 -0.64 -13.50
N ARG A 66 30.88 0.65 -13.50
CA ARG A 66 31.75 1.62 -12.86
C ARG A 66 30.87 2.63 -12.09
N SER A 67 31.25 2.96 -10.88
CA SER A 67 30.60 4.05 -10.14
C SER A 67 30.85 5.40 -10.84
N ASP A 68 29.88 6.27 -10.71
CA ASP A 68 29.95 7.65 -11.22
C ASP A 68 30.85 8.57 -10.35
N ASN A 69 30.85 9.86 -10.64
CA ASN A 69 31.63 10.85 -9.89
C ASN A 69 31.16 11.04 -8.43
N ASN A 70 29.94 10.62 -8.11
CA ASN A 70 29.38 10.63 -6.75
C ASN A 70 29.56 9.27 -6.05
N GLY A 71 30.20 8.32 -6.71
CA GLY A 71 30.42 6.97 -6.21
C GLY A 71 29.23 6.03 -6.40
N ARG A 72 28.12 6.45 -7.02
CA ARG A 72 26.94 5.61 -7.24
C ARG A 72 27.20 4.63 -8.38
N PHE A 73 26.83 3.37 -8.20
CA PHE A 73 26.80 2.35 -9.25
C PHE A 73 25.43 1.69 -9.33
N GLU A 74 25.11 1.20 -10.52
CA GLU A 74 23.93 0.35 -10.74
C GLU A 74 24.23 -0.68 -11.84
N VAL A 75 23.54 -1.82 -11.71
CA VAL A 75 23.55 -2.89 -12.73
C VAL A 75 22.17 -3.52 -12.82
N MET A 76 21.83 -4.04 -13.99
CA MET A 76 20.67 -4.91 -14.17
C MET A 76 21.12 -6.36 -14.10
N LEU A 77 20.49 -7.16 -13.26
CA LEU A 77 20.80 -8.57 -13.05
C LEU A 77 19.55 -9.42 -13.30
N LYS A 78 19.65 -10.35 -14.24
CA LYS A 78 18.50 -11.19 -14.59
C LYS A 78 18.27 -12.26 -13.52
N THR A 79 17.01 -12.36 -13.06
CA THR A 79 16.51 -13.43 -12.21
C THR A 79 15.79 -14.51 -13.05
N GLY A 80 15.67 -15.72 -12.47
CA GLY A 80 14.86 -16.81 -13.03
C GLY A 80 13.51 -16.93 -12.31
N ALA A 81 12.90 -18.11 -12.45
CA ALA A 81 11.70 -18.47 -11.72
C ALA A 81 11.93 -18.48 -10.20
N GLY A 82 10.85 -18.25 -9.44
CA GLY A 82 10.86 -18.26 -7.98
C GLY A 82 11.39 -19.57 -7.39
N SER A 83 12.16 -19.45 -6.32
CA SER A 83 12.79 -20.58 -5.66
C SER A 83 12.96 -20.35 -4.17
N PHE A 84 12.57 -21.34 -3.37
CA PHE A 84 12.77 -21.36 -1.92
C PHE A 84 14.21 -21.72 -1.51
N ILE A 85 15.10 -21.96 -2.47
CA ILE A 85 16.53 -22.21 -2.19
C ILE A 85 17.21 -20.87 -2.00
N PRO A 86 17.74 -20.57 -0.79
CA PRO A 86 18.46 -19.33 -0.53
C PRO A 86 19.67 -19.16 -1.45
N GLN A 87 19.83 -17.96 -1.95
CA GLN A 87 20.91 -17.55 -2.84
C GLN A 87 21.83 -16.54 -2.16
N THR A 88 22.90 -16.17 -2.84
CA THR A 88 23.81 -15.10 -2.42
C THR A 88 24.01 -14.09 -3.56
N LEU A 89 24.24 -12.83 -3.19
CA LEU A 89 24.67 -11.78 -4.11
C LEU A 89 26.06 -11.30 -3.72
N GLU A 90 27.03 -11.47 -4.61
CA GLU A 90 28.40 -11.00 -4.46
C GLU A 90 28.58 -9.65 -5.15
N ILE A 91 29.07 -8.67 -4.42
CA ILE A 91 29.48 -7.36 -4.93
C ILE A 91 30.98 -7.23 -4.68
N ASN A 92 31.75 -6.77 -5.68
CA ASN A 92 33.20 -6.64 -5.55
C ASN A 92 33.67 -5.37 -6.28
N ASP A 93 34.28 -4.46 -5.52
CA ASP A 93 34.90 -3.22 -6.00
C ASP A 93 36.42 -3.21 -5.74
N GLY A 94 36.98 -4.36 -5.41
CA GLY A 94 38.33 -4.60 -4.86
C GLY A 94 38.23 -5.31 -3.51
N ASP A 95 37.20 -4.95 -2.73
CA ASP A 95 36.82 -5.69 -1.53
C ASP A 95 35.50 -6.42 -1.80
N LYS A 96 35.35 -7.61 -1.25
CA LYS A 96 34.21 -8.48 -1.48
C LYS A 96 33.17 -8.29 -0.39
N LEU A 97 31.95 -7.94 -0.81
CA LEU A 97 30.71 -7.95 0.00
C LEU A 97 29.83 -9.11 -0.47
N ILE A 98 29.29 -9.90 0.44
CA ILE A 98 28.30 -10.95 0.14
C ILE A 98 27.06 -10.64 0.93
N ILE A 99 25.92 -10.59 0.22
CA ILE A 99 24.57 -10.55 0.80
C ILE A 99 24.07 -11.99 0.80
N HIS A 100 23.59 -12.44 1.95
CA HIS A 100 23.14 -13.80 2.19
C HIS A 100 21.62 -13.90 2.22
N ASP A 101 21.10 -15.14 2.15
CA ASP A 101 19.69 -15.47 2.26
C ASP A 101 18.80 -14.70 1.25
N VAL A 102 19.28 -14.59 0.02
CA VAL A 102 18.55 -13.93 -1.08
C VAL A 102 17.54 -14.91 -1.67
N LEU A 103 16.25 -14.57 -1.64
CA LEU A 103 15.22 -15.36 -2.31
C LEU A 103 14.85 -14.72 -3.65
N ILE A 104 14.41 -15.56 -4.60
CA ILE A 104 13.83 -15.12 -5.87
C ILE A 104 12.33 -15.44 -5.82
N GLY A 105 11.46 -14.43 -5.96
CA GLY A 105 10.02 -14.60 -5.81
C GLY A 105 9.25 -13.35 -6.21
N GLU A 106 8.10 -13.14 -5.59
CA GLU A 106 7.26 -11.96 -5.83
C GLU A 106 7.55 -10.87 -4.79
N VAL A 107 7.62 -9.61 -5.24
CA VAL A 107 7.92 -8.48 -4.36
C VAL A 107 6.82 -7.42 -4.47
N TRP A 108 6.24 -7.04 -3.34
CA TRP A 108 5.18 -6.03 -3.25
C TRP A 108 5.52 -4.96 -2.21
N LEU A 109 5.18 -3.70 -2.53
CA LEU A 109 5.35 -2.57 -1.61
C LEU A 109 3.99 -2.16 -1.01
N CYS A 110 3.86 -2.28 0.31
CA CYS A 110 2.74 -1.78 1.10
C CYS A 110 3.05 -0.35 1.58
N SER A 111 2.11 0.57 1.40
CA SER A 111 2.22 1.92 1.93
C SER A 111 0.85 2.51 2.28
N GLY A 112 0.84 3.67 2.91
CA GLY A 112 -0.37 4.34 3.37
C GLY A 112 -0.28 4.83 4.81
N GLN A 113 -1.45 4.88 5.49
CA GLN A 113 -1.50 5.36 6.87
C GLN A 113 -1.77 4.25 7.90
N SER A 114 -2.31 4.60 9.06
CA SER A 114 -2.43 3.69 10.23
C SER A 114 -3.13 2.36 9.93
N ASN A 115 -4.10 2.33 9.04
CA ASN A 115 -4.78 1.08 8.66
C ASN A 115 -3.88 0.13 7.86
N MET A 116 -2.86 0.64 7.13
CA MET A 116 -1.78 -0.17 6.57
C MET A 116 -0.69 -0.46 7.60
N GLU A 117 -0.29 0.54 8.41
CA GLU A 117 0.77 0.42 9.41
C GLU A 117 0.42 -0.59 10.52
N MET A 118 -0.87 -0.75 10.85
CA MET A 118 -1.35 -1.54 11.98
C MET A 118 -0.70 -2.92 12.03
N PRO A 119 0.09 -3.21 13.10
CA PRO A 119 0.80 -4.47 13.22
C PRO A 119 -0.16 -5.64 13.49
N LEU A 120 0.29 -6.86 13.24
CA LEU A 120 -0.52 -8.06 13.43
C LEU A 120 -1.02 -8.23 14.88
N HIS A 121 -0.26 -7.73 15.88
CA HIS A 121 -0.73 -7.74 17.27
C HIS A 121 -1.76 -6.64 17.58
N GLY A 122 -2.07 -5.75 16.62
CA GLY A 122 -2.99 -4.64 16.78
C GLY A 122 -2.36 -3.38 17.39
N PHE A 123 -3.15 -2.31 17.45
CA PHE A 123 -2.85 -1.11 18.23
C PHE A 123 -3.51 -1.18 19.61
N SER A 124 -3.16 -0.26 20.51
CA SER A 124 -3.85 -0.13 21.79
C SER A 124 -5.35 0.05 21.60
N SER A 125 -6.16 -0.81 22.23
CA SER A 125 -7.63 -0.83 22.10
C SER A 125 -8.18 -1.12 20.70
N CYS A 126 -7.34 -1.49 19.75
CA CYS A 126 -7.72 -1.88 18.38
C CYS A 126 -7.04 -3.21 18.04
N PRO A 127 -7.65 -4.36 18.38
CA PRO A 127 -7.06 -5.67 18.08
C PRO A 127 -7.15 -6.01 16.60
N VAL A 128 -6.26 -6.88 16.12
CA VAL A 128 -6.51 -7.66 14.91
C VAL A 128 -7.23 -8.95 15.31
N GLU A 129 -8.29 -9.32 14.60
CA GLU A 129 -9.08 -10.52 14.91
C GLU A 129 -8.20 -11.78 14.86
N ASN A 130 -8.28 -12.63 15.89
CA ASN A 130 -7.49 -13.85 16.03
C ASN A 130 -5.95 -13.66 15.94
N SER A 131 -5.44 -12.48 16.30
CA SER A 131 -4.01 -12.14 16.15
C SER A 131 -3.08 -13.16 16.86
N ALA A 132 -3.44 -13.65 18.03
CA ALA A 132 -2.63 -14.62 18.77
C ALA A 132 -2.43 -15.94 17.99
N GLU A 133 -3.49 -16.44 17.33
CA GLU A 133 -3.42 -17.63 16.49
C GLU A 133 -2.52 -17.38 15.28
N HIS A 134 -2.74 -16.27 14.57
CA HIS A 134 -1.95 -15.93 13.38
C HIS A 134 -0.47 -15.73 13.69
N ILE A 135 -0.15 -15.12 14.84
CA ILE A 135 1.24 -14.97 15.31
C ILE A 135 1.85 -16.35 15.62
N ALA A 136 1.14 -17.21 16.33
CA ALA A 136 1.62 -18.56 16.66
C ALA A 136 1.90 -19.41 15.40
N GLU A 137 1.09 -19.22 14.36
CA GLU A 137 1.21 -19.94 13.09
C GLU A 137 2.25 -19.36 12.12
N ALA A 138 2.75 -18.14 12.35
CA ALA A 138 3.61 -17.43 11.41
C ALA A 138 4.88 -18.21 11.01
N GLY A 139 5.42 -19.02 11.93
CA GLY A 139 6.58 -19.88 11.64
C GLY A 139 6.39 -20.89 10.51
N LYS A 140 5.16 -21.20 10.10
CA LYS A 140 4.86 -22.05 8.93
C LYS A 140 5.35 -21.43 7.60
N TYR A 141 5.57 -20.13 7.59
CA TYR A 141 6.00 -19.34 6.43
C TYR A 141 7.48 -18.95 6.47
N SER A 142 8.24 -19.44 7.46
CA SER A 142 9.70 -19.27 7.53
C SER A 142 10.38 -19.81 6.27
N GLY A 143 11.32 -19.05 5.70
CA GLY A 143 11.96 -19.33 4.42
C GLY A 143 11.07 -19.19 3.18
N LYS A 144 9.84 -18.65 3.34
CA LYS A 144 8.85 -18.47 2.25
C LYS A 144 8.35 -17.04 2.12
N LEU A 145 8.14 -16.38 3.25
CA LEU A 145 7.67 -14.99 3.34
C LEU A 145 8.70 -14.17 4.07
N HIS A 146 9.28 -13.18 3.41
CA HIS A 146 10.19 -12.23 4.02
C HIS A 146 9.53 -10.85 4.16
N LEU A 147 9.71 -10.23 5.31
CA LEU A 147 9.05 -9.01 5.74
C LEU A 147 10.09 -7.89 5.85
N ASN A 148 9.93 -6.82 5.07
CA ASN A 148 10.83 -5.67 5.14
C ASN A 148 10.20 -4.52 5.91
N PHE A 149 10.91 -4.04 6.91
CA PHE A 149 10.52 -2.92 7.76
C PHE A 149 11.29 -1.68 7.34
N VAL A 150 10.61 -0.73 6.72
CA VAL A 150 11.15 0.61 6.43
C VAL A 150 10.96 1.48 7.66
N SER A 151 12.05 2.03 8.18
CA SER A 151 12.00 2.91 9.34
C SER A 151 11.34 4.24 9.00
N TRP A 152 10.59 4.77 9.96
CA TRP A 152 10.07 6.11 9.88
C TRP A 152 11.21 7.13 9.74
N SER A 153 11.18 7.92 8.67
CA SER A 153 12.27 8.82 8.29
C SER A 153 11.75 9.96 7.41
N PRO A 154 11.02 10.96 7.95
CA PRO A 154 10.62 12.10 7.16
C PRO A 154 11.83 12.90 6.72
N SER A 155 11.79 13.45 5.51
CA SER A 155 12.90 14.25 4.97
C SER A 155 12.39 15.49 4.22
N PRO A 156 13.00 16.67 4.40
CA PRO A 156 12.62 17.87 3.65
C PRO A 156 13.00 17.78 2.17
N VAL A 157 13.93 16.90 1.82
CA VAL A 157 14.42 16.69 0.46
C VAL A 157 14.50 15.20 0.15
N PRO A 158 14.48 14.79 -1.12
CA PRO A 158 14.66 13.39 -1.49
C PRO A 158 15.94 12.80 -0.87
N ALA A 159 15.79 11.74 -0.07
CA ALA A 159 16.89 11.08 0.61
C ALA A 159 17.46 9.92 -0.22
N ASP A 160 18.77 9.74 -0.22
CA ASP A 160 19.42 8.62 -0.94
C ASP A 160 19.23 7.27 -0.24
N THR A 161 18.90 7.27 1.05
CA THR A 161 18.86 6.04 1.85
C THR A 161 17.89 6.17 3.02
N VAL A 162 17.37 5.02 3.45
CA VAL A 162 16.55 4.84 4.65
C VAL A 162 16.94 3.50 5.30
N THR A 163 16.71 3.35 6.58
CA THR A 163 16.86 2.04 7.22
C THR A 163 15.70 1.13 6.82
N ALA A 164 16.02 0.03 6.13
CA ALA A 164 15.08 -0.97 5.68
C ALA A 164 15.66 -2.37 5.94
N ILE A 165 14.99 -3.18 6.74
CA ILE A 165 15.51 -4.45 7.25
C ILE A 165 14.58 -5.58 6.87
N TRP A 166 15.12 -6.56 6.13
CA TRP A 166 14.41 -7.82 5.87
C TRP A 166 14.49 -8.75 7.07
N LYS A 167 13.40 -9.43 7.34
CA LYS A 167 13.30 -10.47 8.36
C LYS A 167 12.54 -11.66 7.79
N ASP A 168 13.00 -12.86 8.11
CA ASP A 168 12.23 -14.07 7.86
C ASP A 168 10.89 -14.03 8.66
N CYS A 169 9.86 -14.67 8.13
CA CYS A 169 8.56 -14.76 8.79
C CYS A 169 8.61 -15.70 9.97
N THR A 170 8.73 -15.14 11.15
CA THR A 170 8.69 -15.84 12.44
C THR A 170 7.56 -15.25 13.29
N PRO A 171 7.13 -15.90 14.39
CA PRO A 171 6.15 -15.30 15.30
C PRO A 171 6.56 -13.89 15.77
N LEU A 172 7.85 -13.66 16.03
CA LEU A 172 8.37 -12.38 16.48
C LEU A 172 8.31 -11.30 15.38
N SER A 173 8.75 -11.60 14.17
CA SER A 173 8.76 -10.64 13.06
C SER A 173 7.36 -10.35 12.54
N ALA A 174 6.52 -11.37 12.43
CA ALA A 174 5.12 -11.24 11.99
C ALA A 174 4.27 -10.43 12.97
N ARG A 175 4.50 -10.63 14.30
CA ARG A 175 3.78 -9.92 15.35
C ARG A 175 3.81 -8.40 15.16
N ASP A 176 4.96 -7.86 14.79
CA ASP A 176 5.20 -6.42 14.68
C ASP A 176 5.10 -5.90 13.22
N PHE A 177 4.77 -6.77 12.26
CA PHE A 177 4.61 -6.39 10.86
C PHE A 177 3.17 -5.99 10.53
N CYS A 178 2.98 -5.15 9.49
CA CYS A 178 1.66 -4.72 9.05
C CYS A 178 0.76 -5.92 8.74
N ALA A 179 -0.41 -5.97 9.39
CA ALA A 179 -1.31 -7.11 9.29
C ALA A 179 -1.82 -7.33 7.87
N VAL A 180 -2.20 -6.26 7.16
CA VAL A 180 -2.72 -6.34 5.79
C VAL A 180 -1.69 -6.94 4.84
N GLY A 181 -0.43 -6.45 4.88
CA GLY A 181 0.66 -6.99 4.06
C GLY A 181 1.03 -8.43 4.43
N TYR A 182 0.97 -8.78 5.73
CA TYR A 182 1.19 -10.14 6.20
C TYR A 182 0.16 -11.12 5.61
N PHE A 183 -1.13 -10.81 5.70
CA PHE A 183 -2.19 -11.68 5.17
C PHE A 183 -2.19 -11.74 3.64
N PHE A 184 -1.89 -10.65 2.96
CA PHE A 184 -1.65 -10.65 1.51
C PHE A 184 -0.50 -11.58 1.14
N GLY A 185 0.64 -11.45 1.81
CA GLY A 185 1.83 -12.24 1.54
C GLY A 185 1.63 -13.74 1.76
N ILE A 186 0.98 -14.14 2.86
CA ILE A 186 0.65 -15.54 3.13
C ILE A 186 -0.22 -16.12 2.00
N ARG A 187 -1.31 -15.44 1.66
CA ARG A 187 -2.23 -15.93 0.63
C ARG A 187 -1.52 -16.06 -0.72
N LEU A 188 -0.60 -15.13 -1.03
CA LEU A 188 0.17 -15.16 -2.25
C LEU A 188 1.16 -16.36 -2.28
N VAL A 189 1.90 -16.60 -1.16
CA VAL A 189 2.78 -17.78 -1.01
C VAL A 189 1.98 -19.07 -1.20
N GLU A 190 0.84 -19.20 -0.54
CA GLU A 190 0.00 -20.40 -0.60
C GLU A 190 -0.53 -20.69 -2.01
N THR A 191 -0.89 -19.64 -2.76
CA THR A 191 -1.50 -19.79 -4.08
C THR A 191 -0.46 -19.98 -5.18
N LEU A 192 0.60 -19.19 -5.19
CA LEU A 192 1.61 -19.22 -6.24
C LEU A 192 2.72 -20.24 -5.97
N ASN A 193 2.88 -20.68 -4.72
CA ASN A 193 3.95 -21.57 -4.28
C ASN A 193 5.36 -21.05 -4.68
N VAL A 194 5.59 -19.76 -4.47
CA VAL A 194 6.89 -19.08 -4.66
C VAL A 194 7.20 -18.23 -3.43
N PRO A 195 8.48 -17.88 -3.19
CA PRO A 195 8.81 -16.91 -2.15
C PRO A 195 8.13 -15.56 -2.37
N VAL A 196 7.79 -14.88 -1.29
CA VAL A 196 7.20 -13.54 -1.33
C VAL A 196 7.95 -12.59 -0.40
N GLY A 197 8.28 -11.41 -0.89
CA GLY A 197 8.82 -10.30 -0.11
C GLY A 197 7.78 -9.18 -0.01
N ILE A 198 7.46 -8.80 1.21
CA ILE A 198 6.57 -7.64 1.47
C ILE A 198 7.38 -6.53 2.11
N ILE A 199 7.42 -5.38 1.44
CA ILE A 199 8.04 -4.16 1.95
C ILE A 199 6.93 -3.31 2.56
N ASN A 200 7.09 -2.87 3.81
CA ASN A 200 6.14 -1.97 4.46
C ASN A 200 6.78 -0.60 4.72
N SER A 201 6.25 0.43 4.04
CA SER A 201 6.60 1.83 4.20
C SER A 201 5.32 2.63 4.44
N SER A 202 4.82 2.63 5.67
CA SER A 202 3.55 3.26 6.05
C SER A 202 3.70 4.06 7.35
N LEU A 203 2.82 5.06 7.55
CA LEU A 203 2.80 5.88 8.75
C LEU A 203 1.39 6.41 9.01
N GLY A 204 0.87 6.20 10.23
CA GLY A 204 -0.47 6.59 10.64
C GLY A 204 -0.73 8.09 10.57
N ALA A 205 -1.99 8.45 10.34
CA ALA A 205 -2.52 9.82 10.27
C ALA A 205 -1.90 10.71 9.17
N THR A 206 -1.29 10.13 8.14
CA THR A 206 -0.69 10.88 7.02
C THR A 206 -1.69 11.11 5.89
N ARG A 207 -1.61 12.30 5.29
CA ARG A 207 -2.36 12.67 4.08
C ARG A 207 -1.68 12.10 2.83
N VAL A 208 -2.42 11.97 1.72
CA VAL A 208 -1.87 11.51 0.43
C VAL A 208 -0.75 12.42 -0.08
N GLU A 209 -0.83 13.72 0.18
CA GLU A 209 0.16 14.73 -0.20
C GLU A 209 1.53 14.45 0.44
N GLY A 210 1.56 13.88 1.65
CA GLY A 210 2.81 13.49 2.32
C GLY A 210 3.62 12.42 1.59
N TRP A 211 2.95 11.64 0.73
CA TRP A 211 3.50 10.54 -0.07
C TRP A 211 3.66 10.89 -1.55
N THR A 212 3.45 12.15 -1.91
CA THR A 212 3.50 12.66 -3.28
C THR A 212 4.79 13.48 -3.48
N PRO A 213 5.49 13.34 -4.63
CA PRO A 213 6.67 14.12 -4.95
C PRO A 213 6.42 15.64 -4.95
N GLN A 214 7.44 16.41 -4.59
CA GLN A 214 7.37 17.86 -4.47
C GLN A 214 6.92 18.55 -5.77
N GLU A 215 7.41 18.13 -6.91
CA GLU A 215 7.09 18.69 -8.23
C GLU A 215 5.60 18.62 -8.60
N ILE A 216 4.85 17.78 -7.92
CA ILE A 216 3.39 17.64 -8.09
C ILE A 216 2.68 18.47 -7.02
N VAL A 217 3.09 18.32 -5.75
CA VAL A 217 2.41 18.96 -4.62
C VAL A 217 2.50 20.49 -4.68
N GLN A 218 3.57 21.04 -5.25
CA GLN A 218 3.72 22.49 -5.44
C GLN A 218 2.60 23.13 -6.28
N GLU A 219 1.92 22.33 -7.11
CA GLU A 219 0.78 22.79 -7.92
C GLU A 219 -0.55 22.73 -7.17
N TYR A 220 -0.58 22.17 -5.95
CA TYR A 220 -1.82 22.04 -5.19
C TYR A 220 -2.11 23.29 -4.36
N PRO A 221 -3.29 23.91 -4.55
CA PRO A 221 -3.69 25.05 -3.72
C PRO A 221 -3.70 24.68 -2.22
N GLY A 222 -3.10 25.52 -1.41
CA GLY A 222 -3.10 25.39 0.05
C GLY A 222 -1.98 24.51 0.63
N GLU A 223 -1.13 23.89 -0.18
CA GLU A 223 0.06 23.19 0.30
C GLU A 223 1.25 24.17 0.36
N ASP A 224 1.86 24.27 1.54
CA ASP A 224 3.01 25.17 1.79
C ASP A 224 4.29 24.35 2.02
N LEU A 225 5.09 24.24 0.96
CA LEU A 225 6.39 23.55 0.98
C LEU A 225 7.49 24.38 1.65
N GLU A 226 7.29 25.68 1.79
CA GLU A 226 8.24 26.61 2.42
C GLU A 226 8.05 26.70 3.95
N ASN A 227 7.04 26.01 4.48
CA ASN A 227 6.77 25.95 5.91
C ASN A 227 7.98 25.42 6.70
N ASP A 228 8.30 26.07 7.82
CA ASP A 228 9.39 25.67 8.72
C ASP A 228 9.25 24.23 9.24
N ALA A 229 8.04 23.73 9.42
CA ALA A 229 7.80 22.34 9.82
C ALA A 229 8.23 21.34 8.73
N VAL A 230 8.03 21.65 7.44
CA VAL A 230 8.54 20.86 6.32
C VAL A 230 10.07 20.87 6.30
N LYS A 231 10.67 22.07 6.35
CA LYS A 231 12.13 22.27 6.30
C LYS A 231 12.91 21.64 7.45
N ASN A 232 12.25 21.38 8.58
CA ASN A 232 12.89 20.86 9.79
C ASN A 232 12.30 19.51 10.24
N CYS A 233 11.54 18.82 9.38
CA CYS A 233 10.86 17.57 9.73
C CYS A 233 11.84 16.46 10.17
N ASP A 234 13.05 16.44 9.62
CA ASP A 234 14.13 15.49 9.94
C ASP A 234 14.82 15.75 11.29
N LYS A 235 14.66 16.97 11.85
CA LYS A 235 15.24 17.37 13.15
C LYS A 235 14.38 16.96 14.34
N VAL A 236 13.20 16.44 14.09
CA VAL A 236 12.30 15.94 15.15
C VAL A 236 12.83 14.63 15.69
N LYS A 237 13.12 14.57 16.99
CA LYS A 237 13.63 13.35 17.64
C LYS A 237 12.62 12.20 17.52
N PRO A 238 13.08 10.96 17.32
CA PRO A 238 12.22 9.78 17.41
C PRO A 238 11.37 9.81 18.69
N GLY A 239 10.05 9.55 18.56
CA GLY A 239 9.10 9.58 19.68
C GLY A 239 8.45 10.95 19.94
N ARG A 240 8.83 12.04 19.24
CA ARG A 240 8.05 13.27 19.19
C ARG A 240 7.12 13.29 17.98
N ASN A 241 5.94 13.89 18.14
CA ASN A 241 4.98 14.03 17.04
C ASN A 241 5.54 14.97 15.96
N VAL A 242 6.01 14.39 14.85
CA VAL A 242 6.10 15.14 13.59
C VAL A 242 4.67 15.42 13.14
N ASP A 243 4.44 16.58 12.63
CA ASP A 243 3.19 16.89 11.97
C ASP A 243 3.01 15.95 10.77
N ARG A 244 2.00 15.09 10.85
CA ARG A 244 1.71 14.04 9.86
C ARG A 244 0.89 14.56 8.68
N SER A 245 0.49 15.82 8.73
CA SER A 245 -0.16 16.52 7.62
C SER A 245 0.82 17.11 6.61
N LEU A 246 2.13 17.11 6.93
CA LEU A 246 3.16 17.71 6.08
C LEU A 246 3.21 17.07 4.70
N PRO A 247 3.24 17.89 3.63
CA PRO A 247 3.36 17.42 2.27
C PRO A 247 4.78 16.90 1.96
N THR A 248 4.90 15.95 1.06
CA THR A 248 6.12 15.38 0.44
C THR A 248 7.11 14.67 1.36
N VAL A 249 7.13 14.94 2.65
CA VAL A 249 8.23 14.54 3.54
C VAL A 249 8.36 13.03 3.72
N PHE A 250 7.27 12.29 3.62
CA PHE A 250 7.28 10.82 3.71
C PHE A 250 7.67 10.19 2.38
N TYR A 251 7.24 10.77 1.26
CA TYR A 251 7.78 10.39 -0.04
C TYR A 251 9.30 10.56 -0.07
N ASN A 252 9.79 11.74 0.28
CA ASN A 252 11.21 12.06 0.25
C ASN A 252 12.07 11.11 1.08
N GLY A 253 11.61 10.74 2.26
CA GLY A 253 12.41 9.96 3.22
C GLY A 253 12.11 8.47 3.24
N MET A 254 10.94 8.02 2.77
CA MET A 254 10.48 6.63 2.95
C MET A 254 10.08 5.94 1.65
N ILE A 255 9.87 6.67 0.54
CA ILE A 255 9.56 6.11 -0.78
C ILE A 255 10.70 6.34 -1.75
N HIS A 256 11.17 7.58 -1.91
CA HIS A 256 12.26 7.92 -2.82
C HIS A 256 13.51 7.05 -2.66
N PRO A 257 13.99 6.69 -1.44
CA PRO A 257 15.14 5.81 -1.28
C PRO A 257 14.94 4.39 -1.82
N LEU A 258 13.69 3.97 -2.03
CA LEU A 258 13.32 2.63 -2.49
C LEU A 258 13.15 2.55 -4.02
N GLU A 259 13.13 3.70 -4.69
CA GLU A 259 12.87 3.80 -6.13
C GLU A 259 13.79 2.92 -6.97
N GLY A 260 13.16 2.24 -7.92
CA GLY A 260 13.88 1.32 -8.80
C GLY A 260 14.17 -0.06 -8.22
N TYR A 261 13.85 -0.35 -6.95
CA TYR A 261 13.80 -1.74 -6.49
C TYR A 261 12.69 -2.46 -7.25
N THR A 262 13.04 -3.51 -7.99
CA THR A 262 12.10 -4.16 -8.90
C THR A 262 10.97 -4.81 -8.14
N LEU A 263 9.73 -4.34 -8.38
CA LEU A 263 8.51 -4.76 -7.73
C LEU A 263 7.54 -5.41 -8.72
N LYS A 264 6.61 -6.22 -8.21
CA LYS A 264 5.43 -6.66 -8.94
C LYS A 264 4.33 -5.60 -8.92
N GLY A 265 4.15 -4.90 -7.80
CA GLY A 265 3.12 -3.89 -7.65
C GLY A 265 3.08 -3.25 -6.27
N PHE A 266 2.07 -2.42 -6.06
CA PHE A 266 1.85 -1.63 -4.85
C PHE A 266 0.54 -2.00 -4.17
N LEU A 267 0.53 -1.92 -2.83
CA LEU A 267 -0.65 -2.02 -1.98
C LEU A 267 -0.77 -0.73 -1.16
N TRP A 268 -1.97 -0.13 -1.16
CA TRP A 268 -2.19 1.15 -0.51
C TRP A 268 -3.41 1.14 0.40
N TYR A 269 -3.30 1.69 1.61
CA TYR A 269 -4.43 1.86 2.51
C TYR A 269 -4.33 3.21 3.23
N GLN A 270 -5.06 4.19 2.73
CA GLN A 270 -5.04 5.57 3.22
C GLN A 270 -6.32 6.28 2.77
N GLY A 271 -6.71 7.34 3.45
CA GLY A 271 -7.81 8.21 3.07
C GLY A 271 -8.40 8.94 4.27
N GLU A 272 -8.34 8.36 5.46
CA GLU A 272 -8.97 8.88 6.67
C GLU A 272 -8.44 10.28 7.03
N ALA A 273 -7.16 10.56 6.80
CA ALA A 273 -6.57 11.88 7.03
C ALA A 273 -7.03 12.94 6.01
N ASN A 274 -7.51 12.52 4.84
CA ASN A 274 -8.07 13.39 3.81
C ASN A 274 -9.62 13.42 3.82
N VAL A 275 -10.29 12.90 4.85
CA VAL A 275 -11.75 12.75 4.86
C VAL A 275 -12.51 14.05 4.59
N ASN A 276 -11.91 15.21 4.92
CA ASN A 276 -12.49 16.54 4.69
C ASN A 276 -12.23 17.12 3.29
N GLU A 277 -11.57 16.38 2.40
CA GLU A 277 -11.12 16.83 1.09
C GLU A 277 -11.55 15.88 -0.05
N PRO A 278 -12.80 15.37 -0.04
CA PRO A 278 -13.23 14.38 -1.03
C PRO A 278 -13.22 14.93 -2.47
N GLU A 279 -13.37 16.25 -2.66
CA GLU A 279 -13.41 16.89 -3.98
C GLU A 279 -12.07 16.84 -4.71
N THR A 280 -10.95 16.84 -3.98
CA THR A 280 -9.60 16.85 -4.55
C THR A 280 -8.89 15.51 -4.42
N TYR A 281 -9.40 14.60 -3.59
CA TYR A 281 -8.71 13.36 -3.25
C TYR A 281 -8.45 12.47 -4.47
N CYS A 282 -9.43 12.29 -5.34
CA CYS A 282 -9.29 11.41 -6.50
C CYS A 282 -8.13 11.86 -7.40
N GLU A 283 -8.07 13.15 -7.72
CA GLU A 283 -6.98 13.71 -8.54
C GLU A 283 -5.61 13.57 -7.86
N ARG A 284 -5.51 13.96 -6.58
CA ARG A 284 -4.25 13.88 -5.81
C ARG A 284 -3.76 12.45 -5.67
N PHE A 285 -4.66 11.50 -5.46
CA PHE A 285 -4.33 10.08 -5.37
C PHE A 285 -3.83 9.53 -6.72
N ILE A 286 -4.50 9.84 -7.82
CA ILE A 286 -4.07 9.44 -9.18
C ILE A 286 -2.70 10.02 -9.51
N ASN A 287 -2.46 11.29 -9.21
CA ASN A 287 -1.19 11.96 -9.45
C ASN A 287 -0.04 11.29 -8.68
N MET A 288 -0.28 10.90 -7.41
CA MET A 288 0.67 10.13 -6.62
C MET A 288 0.98 8.77 -7.27
N VAL A 289 -0.05 8.01 -7.65
CA VAL A 289 0.11 6.69 -8.29
C VAL A 289 0.91 6.79 -9.58
N GLN A 290 0.57 7.76 -10.45
CA GLN A 290 1.28 7.97 -11.72
C GLN A 290 2.74 8.37 -11.48
N ALA A 291 3.01 9.22 -10.49
CA ALA A 291 4.37 9.60 -10.10
C ALA A 291 5.18 8.38 -9.65
N TRP A 292 4.64 7.54 -8.77
CA TRP A 292 5.33 6.34 -8.33
C TRP A 292 5.61 5.40 -9.51
N ARG A 293 4.63 5.12 -10.36
CA ARG A 293 4.82 4.31 -11.57
C ARG A 293 5.92 4.87 -12.46
N HIS A 294 5.95 6.18 -12.67
CA HIS A 294 7.01 6.83 -13.44
C HIS A 294 8.41 6.59 -12.84
N ARG A 295 8.55 6.71 -11.52
CA ARG A 295 9.82 6.46 -10.79
C ARG A 295 10.24 4.98 -10.81
N TRP A 296 9.32 4.06 -11.01
CA TRP A 296 9.59 2.63 -11.18
C TRP A 296 9.75 2.19 -12.64
N GLY A 297 9.91 3.12 -13.58
CA GLY A 297 10.22 2.81 -14.99
C GLY A 297 9.12 3.16 -15.99
N GLY A 298 7.98 3.70 -15.54
CA GLY A 298 6.89 4.19 -16.38
C GLY A 298 5.86 3.13 -16.81
N ASP A 299 6.13 1.86 -16.55
CA ASP A 299 5.15 0.80 -16.77
C ASP A 299 3.98 0.95 -15.80
N PRO A 300 2.74 0.65 -16.19
CA PRO A 300 1.57 0.74 -15.33
C PRO A 300 1.53 -0.43 -14.33
N LEU A 301 2.50 -0.49 -13.41
CA LEU A 301 2.53 -1.50 -12.36
C LEU A 301 1.18 -1.57 -11.63
N PRO A 302 0.71 -2.76 -11.25
CA PRO A 302 -0.50 -2.95 -10.46
C PRO A 302 -0.49 -2.09 -9.19
N PHE A 303 -1.60 -1.40 -8.92
CA PHE A 303 -1.78 -0.59 -7.73
C PHE A 303 -3.13 -0.91 -7.10
N TYR A 304 -3.12 -1.78 -6.08
CA TYR A 304 -4.33 -2.20 -5.39
C TYR A 304 -4.46 -1.46 -4.07
N TYR A 305 -5.66 -0.99 -3.77
CA TYR A 305 -5.88 -0.14 -2.60
C TYR A 305 -7.18 -0.44 -1.89
N VAL A 306 -7.28 0.06 -0.67
CA VAL A 306 -8.41 -0.17 0.24
C VAL A 306 -9.14 1.14 0.45
N GLU A 307 -10.47 1.14 0.31
CA GLU A 307 -11.29 2.28 0.68
C GLU A 307 -11.27 2.50 2.20
N ILE A 308 -11.54 3.73 2.66
CA ILE A 308 -11.72 3.99 4.09
C ILE A 308 -12.94 3.23 4.62
N CYS A 309 -12.79 2.66 5.82
CA CYS A 309 -13.86 1.87 6.43
C CYS A 309 -15.03 2.73 6.94
N PRO A 310 -16.23 2.15 7.14
CA PRO A 310 -17.27 2.76 7.93
C PRO A 310 -16.75 3.09 9.34
N TYR A 311 -16.92 4.36 9.73
CA TYR A 311 -16.54 4.91 11.03
C TYR A 311 -17.30 6.22 11.26
N ASP A 312 -17.48 6.69 12.48
CA ASP A 312 -18.25 7.90 12.78
C ASP A 312 -17.65 9.18 12.15
N TYR A 313 -16.31 9.24 12.00
CA TYR A 313 -15.59 10.42 11.49
C TYR A 313 -16.07 11.72 12.15
N PHE A 314 -16.13 11.75 13.49
CA PHE A 314 -16.68 12.86 14.27
C PHE A 314 -16.00 14.22 14.02
N TRP A 315 -14.79 14.22 13.42
CA TRP A 315 -14.08 15.44 13.00
C TRP A 315 -14.40 15.87 11.55
N ALA A 316 -15.14 15.05 10.81
CA ALA A 316 -15.55 15.41 9.45
C ALA A 316 -16.49 16.60 9.45
N LYS A 317 -16.44 17.42 8.39
CA LYS A 317 -17.28 18.62 8.24
C LYS A 317 -18.77 18.30 8.32
N ASP A 318 -19.17 17.15 7.77
CA ASP A 318 -20.51 16.60 7.89
C ASP A 318 -20.49 15.07 7.71
N LYS A 319 -21.63 14.41 7.96
CA LYS A 319 -21.76 12.94 7.88
C LYS A 319 -21.68 12.37 6.46
N ARG A 320 -21.70 13.20 5.42
CA ARG A 320 -21.61 12.80 4.01
C ARG A 320 -20.18 12.91 3.47
N THR A 321 -19.29 13.53 4.18
CA THR A 321 -17.90 13.72 3.74
C THR A 321 -17.16 12.40 3.54
N ALA A 322 -17.27 11.46 4.48
CA ALA A 322 -16.63 10.15 4.36
C ALA A 322 -17.18 9.29 3.19
N PRO A 323 -18.50 9.17 2.98
CA PRO A 323 -19.00 8.47 1.79
C PRO A 323 -18.62 9.15 0.47
N LEU A 324 -18.47 10.47 0.41
CA LEU A 324 -17.95 11.16 -0.77
C LEU A 324 -16.47 10.86 -1.00
N LEU A 325 -15.68 10.71 0.06
CA LEU A 325 -14.30 10.27 -0.10
C LEU A 325 -14.23 8.82 -0.62
N ARG A 326 -15.08 7.90 -0.13
CA ARG A 326 -15.16 6.53 -0.68
C ARG A 326 -15.57 6.55 -2.16
N GLU A 327 -16.49 7.41 -2.55
CA GLU A 327 -16.87 7.63 -3.95
C GLU A 327 -15.65 8.12 -4.78
N ALA A 328 -14.86 9.08 -4.27
CA ALA A 328 -13.64 9.56 -4.91
C ALA A 328 -12.56 8.44 -5.03
N GLN A 329 -12.45 7.59 -4.00
CA GLN A 329 -11.60 6.41 -4.06
C GLN A 329 -12.08 5.43 -5.13
N HIS A 330 -13.37 5.15 -5.22
CA HIS A 330 -13.93 4.27 -6.23
C HIS A 330 -13.71 4.80 -7.65
N GLN A 331 -13.89 6.10 -7.88
CA GLN A 331 -13.67 6.73 -9.19
C GLN A 331 -12.22 6.56 -9.69
N ALA A 332 -11.23 6.55 -8.80
CA ALA A 332 -9.82 6.47 -9.17
C ALA A 332 -9.48 5.20 -9.97
N GLN A 333 -10.12 4.05 -9.69
CA GLN A 333 -9.84 2.80 -10.40
C GLN A 333 -10.33 2.81 -11.87
N GLU A 334 -11.26 3.71 -12.21
CA GLU A 334 -11.79 3.80 -13.57
C GLU A 334 -10.98 4.75 -14.47
N LEU A 335 -10.16 5.63 -13.86
CA LEU A 335 -9.48 6.71 -14.56
C LEU A 335 -8.08 6.36 -15.04
N ILE A 336 -7.41 5.40 -14.40
CA ILE A 336 -6.08 4.92 -14.83
C ILE A 336 -6.01 3.39 -14.80
N PRO A 337 -5.24 2.76 -15.70
CA PRO A 337 -5.20 1.31 -15.82
C PRO A 337 -4.53 0.63 -14.60
N ASN A 338 -4.77 -0.68 -14.46
CA ASN A 338 -4.16 -1.55 -13.44
C ASN A 338 -4.34 -1.04 -12.00
N MET A 339 -5.55 -0.52 -11.73
CA MET A 339 -6.02 -0.13 -10.40
C MET A 339 -7.11 -1.10 -9.94
N GLY A 340 -7.17 -1.36 -8.64
CA GLY A 340 -8.23 -2.17 -8.06
C GLY A 340 -8.49 -1.78 -6.61
N MET A 341 -9.76 -1.56 -6.25
CA MET A 341 -10.17 -1.15 -4.91
C MET A 341 -10.78 -2.30 -4.11
N VAL A 342 -10.38 -2.43 -2.86
CA VAL A 342 -11.02 -3.31 -1.88
C VAL A 342 -12.08 -2.52 -1.13
N CYS A 343 -13.32 -3.00 -1.20
CA CYS A 343 -14.44 -2.48 -0.44
C CYS A 343 -14.43 -3.02 1.01
N THR A 344 -14.75 -2.18 1.99
CA THR A 344 -14.66 -2.48 3.43
C THR A 344 -16.00 -2.35 4.17
N ASN A 345 -17.10 -2.03 3.50
CA ASN A 345 -18.38 -1.74 4.15
C ASN A 345 -19.00 -2.92 4.93
N ASP A 346 -18.52 -4.14 4.72
CA ASP A 346 -18.91 -5.37 5.42
C ASP A 346 -17.83 -5.88 6.40
N LEU A 347 -16.74 -5.14 6.58
CA LEU A 347 -15.56 -5.54 7.37
C LEU A 347 -15.42 -4.77 8.67
N VAL A 348 -16.53 -4.34 9.23
CA VAL A 348 -16.60 -3.69 10.56
C VAL A 348 -17.60 -4.42 11.44
N LYS A 349 -17.33 -4.43 12.74
CA LYS A 349 -18.24 -4.96 13.77
C LYS A 349 -19.04 -3.80 14.38
N ASP A 350 -20.23 -4.05 14.89
CA ASP A 350 -21.09 -3.01 15.48
C ASP A 350 -20.40 -2.19 16.57
N TYR A 351 -19.54 -2.82 17.38
CA TYR A 351 -18.78 -2.13 18.44
C TYR A 351 -17.64 -1.26 17.91
N GLU A 352 -17.29 -1.36 16.61
CA GLU A 352 -16.24 -0.57 15.96
C GLU A 352 -16.74 0.79 15.45
N TYR A 353 -17.97 1.16 15.76
CA TYR A 353 -18.48 2.50 15.48
C TYR A 353 -17.51 3.62 15.91
N TRP A 354 -16.79 3.41 17.01
CA TRP A 354 -15.77 4.31 17.57
C TRP A 354 -14.32 3.87 17.28
N ALA A 355 -14.11 2.85 16.46
CA ALA A 355 -12.80 2.31 16.15
C ALA A 355 -12.46 2.49 14.68
N ILE A 356 -11.62 3.50 14.36
CA ILE A 356 -11.18 3.79 12.99
C ILE A 356 -10.30 2.67 12.39
N HIS A 357 -9.85 1.73 13.20
CA HIS A 357 -8.99 0.61 12.81
C HIS A 357 -9.76 -0.71 12.93
N PRO A 358 -10.50 -1.15 11.89
CA PRO A 358 -11.28 -2.39 11.96
C PRO A 358 -10.39 -3.60 12.15
N CYS A 359 -10.88 -4.57 12.94
CA CYS A 359 -10.13 -5.75 13.33
C CYS A 359 -9.96 -6.79 12.21
N MET A 360 -10.79 -6.78 11.17
CA MET A 360 -10.84 -7.79 10.11
C MET A 360 -9.74 -7.59 9.04
N LYS A 361 -8.48 -7.46 9.47
CA LYS A 361 -7.34 -7.21 8.57
C LYS A 361 -7.02 -8.38 7.64
N LYS A 362 -7.37 -9.60 8.05
CA LYS A 362 -7.18 -10.81 7.24
C LYS A 362 -7.98 -10.75 5.95
N GLU A 363 -9.26 -10.42 6.04
CA GLU A 363 -10.14 -10.30 4.89
C GLU A 363 -9.68 -9.20 3.94
N ILE A 364 -9.20 -8.07 4.48
CA ILE A 364 -8.64 -6.97 3.67
C ILE A 364 -7.41 -7.46 2.90
N GLY A 365 -6.44 -8.10 3.57
CA GLY A 365 -5.25 -8.65 2.93
C GLY A 365 -5.57 -9.70 1.87
N HIS A 366 -6.53 -10.58 2.14
CA HIS A 366 -7.00 -11.58 1.18
C HIS A 366 -7.69 -10.95 -0.04
N ARG A 367 -8.53 -9.93 0.14
CA ARG A 367 -9.19 -9.23 -0.97
C ARG A 367 -8.20 -8.48 -1.87
N LEU A 368 -7.16 -7.87 -1.30
CA LEU A 368 -6.04 -7.33 -2.08
C LEU A 368 -5.33 -8.44 -2.88
N CYS A 369 -5.15 -9.61 -2.26
CA CYS A 369 -4.55 -10.75 -2.95
C CYS A 369 -5.45 -11.30 -4.07
N TYR A 370 -6.79 -11.29 -3.93
CA TYR A 370 -7.70 -11.69 -5.00
C TYR A 370 -7.58 -10.78 -6.22
N TRP A 371 -7.43 -9.45 -6.02
CA TRP A 371 -7.08 -8.54 -7.10
C TRP A 371 -5.77 -8.95 -7.78
N ALA A 372 -4.71 -9.20 -7.02
CA ALA A 372 -3.44 -9.64 -7.59
C ALA A 372 -3.58 -10.97 -8.35
N LEU A 373 -4.23 -11.97 -7.77
CA LEU A 373 -4.39 -13.30 -8.37
C LEU A 373 -5.23 -13.26 -9.65
N GLY A 374 -6.34 -12.51 -9.65
CA GLY A 374 -7.27 -12.46 -10.79
C GLY A 374 -6.80 -11.52 -11.90
N ASP A 375 -6.27 -10.35 -11.55
CA ASP A 375 -5.91 -9.31 -12.52
C ASP A 375 -4.43 -9.34 -12.94
N THR A 376 -3.49 -9.43 -11.96
CA THR A 376 -2.05 -9.44 -12.26
C THR A 376 -1.51 -10.80 -12.68
N TYR A 377 -1.95 -11.87 -12.01
CA TYR A 377 -1.51 -13.24 -12.29
C TYR A 377 -2.48 -14.01 -13.19
N GLU A 378 -3.60 -13.42 -13.56
CA GLU A 378 -4.60 -13.94 -14.49
C GLU A 378 -5.04 -15.38 -14.16
N ILE A 379 -5.15 -15.73 -12.86
CA ILE A 379 -5.56 -17.07 -12.44
C ILE A 379 -7.07 -17.23 -12.69
N PRO A 380 -7.49 -18.19 -13.54
CA PRO A 380 -8.89 -18.36 -13.85
C PRO A 380 -9.72 -18.76 -12.61
N GLY A 381 -10.95 -18.24 -12.54
CA GLY A 381 -11.92 -18.61 -11.49
C GLY A 381 -11.73 -17.87 -10.16
N ILE A 382 -10.84 -16.88 -10.10
CA ILE A 382 -10.74 -15.99 -8.94
C ILE A 382 -11.70 -14.81 -9.14
N ASP A 383 -12.69 -14.73 -8.26
CA ASP A 383 -13.57 -13.56 -8.18
C ASP A 383 -12.86 -12.44 -7.40
N TYR A 384 -12.64 -11.31 -8.04
CA TYR A 384 -11.96 -10.15 -7.46
C TYR A 384 -12.69 -8.82 -7.71
N ARG A 385 -13.60 -8.79 -8.69
CA ARG A 385 -14.42 -7.62 -9.01
C ARG A 385 -15.68 -7.60 -8.15
N TYR A 386 -15.98 -6.43 -7.62
CA TYR A 386 -17.12 -6.22 -6.76
C TYR A 386 -18.39 -5.96 -7.55
N PRO A 387 -19.57 -6.35 -7.06
CA PRO A 387 -20.84 -5.85 -7.61
C PRO A 387 -20.89 -4.32 -7.49
N GLU A 388 -21.10 -3.64 -8.62
CA GLU A 388 -21.12 -2.19 -8.71
C GLU A 388 -22.42 -1.71 -9.37
N TYR A 389 -22.96 -0.60 -8.86
CA TYR A 389 -24.12 0.05 -9.46
C TYR A 389 -23.84 0.43 -10.92
N GLN A 390 -24.76 0.09 -11.81
CA GLN A 390 -24.67 0.38 -13.24
C GLN A 390 -25.75 1.36 -13.70
N SER A 391 -27.02 1.10 -13.36
CA SER A 391 -28.15 1.90 -13.77
C SER A 391 -29.36 1.68 -12.89
N MET A 392 -30.34 2.58 -12.99
CA MET A 392 -31.64 2.42 -12.33
C MET A 392 -32.80 2.68 -13.31
N GLU A 393 -33.93 2.04 -13.02
CA GLU A 393 -35.23 2.25 -13.68
C GLU A 393 -36.30 2.48 -12.60
N ILE A 394 -37.15 3.48 -12.78
CA ILE A 394 -38.28 3.74 -11.88
C ILE A 394 -39.50 3.02 -12.42
N LYS A 395 -40.12 2.16 -11.62
CA LYS A 395 -41.34 1.44 -11.92
C LYS A 395 -42.36 1.71 -10.81
N ASP A 396 -43.36 2.53 -11.12
CA ASP A 396 -44.41 2.97 -10.17
C ASP A 396 -43.74 3.57 -8.90
N ASP A 397 -43.92 2.94 -7.74
CA ASP A 397 -43.44 3.39 -6.43
C ASP A 397 -42.14 2.69 -6.00
N GLN A 398 -41.43 2.03 -6.95
CA GLN A 398 -40.18 1.35 -6.68
C GLN A 398 -39.05 1.71 -7.67
N VAL A 399 -37.81 1.52 -7.25
CA VAL A 399 -36.63 1.65 -8.10
C VAL A 399 -36.02 0.28 -8.32
N ILE A 400 -35.75 -0.05 -9.58
CA ILE A 400 -35.01 -1.24 -9.98
C ILE A 400 -33.57 -0.81 -10.27
N LEU A 401 -32.63 -1.35 -9.52
CA LEU A 401 -31.20 -1.10 -9.65
C LEU A 401 -30.56 -2.26 -10.39
N THR A 402 -29.73 -1.98 -11.39
CA THR A 402 -28.93 -2.97 -12.13
C THR A 402 -27.47 -2.85 -11.72
N PHE A 403 -26.80 -3.98 -11.57
CA PHE A 403 -25.40 -4.07 -11.14
C PHE A 403 -24.56 -4.80 -12.18
N LYS A 404 -23.35 -4.32 -12.43
CA LYS A 404 -22.29 -5.08 -13.11
C LYS A 404 -21.55 -5.97 -12.12
N ASN A 405 -20.85 -6.99 -12.59
CA ASN A 405 -20.13 -7.99 -11.77
C ASN A 405 -21.03 -8.73 -10.76
N ALA A 406 -22.29 -8.91 -11.08
CA ALA A 406 -23.28 -9.60 -10.25
C ALA A 406 -24.08 -10.66 -11.04
N GLU A 407 -23.53 -11.19 -12.11
CA GLU A 407 -24.19 -12.13 -13.04
C GLU A 407 -24.57 -13.45 -12.35
N SER A 408 -23.83 -13.81 -11.30
CA SER A 408 -24.13 -15.00 -10.48
C SER A 408 -25.21 -14.74 -9.40
N GLY A 409 -25.73 -13.52 -9.31
CA GLY A 409 -26.73 -13.13 -8.33
C GLY A 409 -26.16 -12.67 -6.97
N PHE A 410 -27.07 -12.50 -6.00
CA PHE A 410 -26.76 -11.97 -4.67
C PHE A 410 -26.94 -13.03 -3.57
N ASN A 411 -26.16 -12.89 -2.50
CA ASN A 411 -26.11 -13.82 -1.36
C ASN A 411 -27.39 -13.90 -0.54
N ARG A 412 -28.31 -12.94 -0.66
CA ARG A 412 -29.56 -12.92 0.10
C ARG A 412 -30.71 -12.33 -0.66
N LYS A 413 -31.89 -12.88 -0.46
CA LYS A 413 -33.13 -12.45 -1.08
C LYS A 413 -34.00 -11.59 -0.14
N VAL A 414 -33.71 -11.64 1.16
CA VAL A 414 -34.45 -10.91 2.21
C VAL A 414 -33.49 -10.39 3.28
N GLY A 415 -33.92 -9.39 4.07
CA GLY A 415 -33.12 -8.84 5.15
C GLY A 415 -31.90 -8.05 4.64
N VAL A 416 -31.99 -7.48 3.45
CA VAL A 416 -30.98 -6.57 2.93
C VAL A 416 -31.10 -5.22 3.64
N GLU A 417 -29.96 -4.67 4.06
CA GLU A 417 -29.85 -3.40 4.80
C GLU A 417 -28.90 -2.44 4.08
N GLY A 418 -28.97 -1.14 4.45
CA GLY A 418 -28.06 -0.12 3.94
C GLY A 418 -28.65 0.74 2.81
N PHE A 419 -29.87 0.46 2.32
CA PHE A 419 -30.52 1.26 1.28
C PHE A 419 -31.36 2.40 1.86
N GLU A 420 -31.22 3.57 1.24
CA GLU A 420 -32.05 4.76 1.45
C GLU A 420 -32.64 5.19 0.10
N ILE A 421 -33.89 5.69 0.13
CA ILE A 421 -34.61 6.14 -1.06
C ILE A 421 -35.24 7.51 -0.78
N ALA A 422 -35.27 8.38 -1.78
CA ALA A 422 -35.87 9.71 -1.68
C ALA A 422 -36.73 10.05 -2.90
N GLY A 423 -37.73 10.89 -2.69
CA GLY A 423 -38.62 11.42 -3.73
C GLY A 423 -38.29 12.87 -4.09
N THR A 424 -39.34 13.58 -4.61
CA THR A 424 -39.21 14.96 -5.06
C THR A 424 -38.96 15.98 -3.94
N ASP A 425 -39.20 15.60 -2.69
CA ASP A 425 -38.92 16.41 -1.50
C ASP A 425 -37.42 16.30 -1.03
N SER A 426 -36.65 15.44 -1.67
CA SER A 426 -35.25 15.16 -1.33
C SER A 426 -35.03 14.67 0.11
N VAL A 427 -36.07 14.14 0.77
CA VAL A 427 -35.99 13.57 2.12
C VAL A 427 -35.64 12.09 1.99
N TRP A 428 -34.56 11.69 2.67
CA TRP A 428 -34.06 10.30 2.66
C TRP A 428 -34.79 9.46 3.68
N HIS A 429 -35.35 8.34 3.23
CA HIS A 429 -36.01 7.34 4.05
C HIS A 429 -35.30 6.01 3.94
N LYS A 430 -35.15 5.27 5.05
CA LYS A 430 -34.68 3.89 5.02
C LYS A 430 -35.63 3.06 4.16
N ALA A 431 -35.10 2.30 3.21
CA ALA A 431 -35.93 1.44 2.38
C ALA A 431 -36.69 0.41 3.23
N SER A 432 -38.01 0.31 3.02
CA SER A 432 -38.88 -0.59 3.76
C SER A 432 -39.01 -1.99 3.11
N THR A 433 -38.75 -2.06 1.81
CA THR A 433 -38.76 -3.31 1.03
C THR A 433 -37.59 -3.32 0.06
N ILE A 434 -36.76 -4.34 0.16
CA ILE A 434 -35.64 -4.58 -0.72
C ILE A 434 -35.69 -6.05 -1.13
N GLY A 435 -35.63 -6.33 -2.42
CA GLY A 435 -35.70 -7.69 -2.93
C GLY A 435 -34.85 -7.90 -4.18
N VAL A 436 -34.41 -9.13 -4.38
CA VAL A 436 -33.80 -9.51 -5.65
C VAL A 436 -34.91 -9.55 -6.71
N TYR A 437 -34.79 -8.71 -7.72
CA TYR A 437 -35.74 -8.60 -8.80
C TYR A 437 -35.40 -9.55 -9.96
N ASP A 438 -34.11 -9.70 -10.23
CA ASP A 438 -33.54 -10.58 -11.25
C ASP A 438 -32.10 -10.93 -10.80
N GLU A 439 -31.34 -11.74 -11.53
CA GLU A 439 -30.01 -12.20 -11.12
C GLU A 439 -29.09 -11.04 -10.68
N ASN A 440 -28.98 -9.99 -11.51
CA ASN A 440 -28.17 -8.82 -11.24
C ASN A 440 -28.96 -7.56 -10.89
N LYS A 441 -30.23 -7.68 -10.45
CA LYS A 441 -31.12 -6.56 -10.16
C LYS A 441 -31.72 -6.62 -8.78
N ILE A 442 -31.77 -5.45 -8.14
CA ILE A 442 -32.38 -5.23 -6.83
C ILE A 442 -33.54 -4.24 -6.96
N SER A 443 -34.71 -4.57 -6.41
CA SER A 443 -35.82 -3.64 -6.26
C SER A 443 -35.76 -2.96 -4.88
N VAL A 444 -35.93 -1.65 -4.84
CA VAL A 444 -35.93 -0.84 -3.62
C VAL A 444 -37.23 -0.03 -3.56
N LYS A 445 -37.89 -0.08 -2.40
CA LYS A 445 -39.18 0.59 -2.17
C LYS A 445 -39.27 1.11 -0.74
N CYS A 446 -39.99 2.21 -0.57
CA CYS A 446 -40.36 2.77 0.72
C CYS A 446 -41.82 3.22 0.74
N LYS A 447 -42.55 2.88 1.81
CA LYS A 447 -43.99 3.25 1.92
C LYS A 447 -44.21 4.76 1.96
N GLU A 448 -43.26 5.49 2.52
CA GLU A 448 -43.28 6.95 2.66
C GLU A 448 -42.97 7.67 1.36
N VAL A 449 -42.33 6.99 0.37
CA VAL A 449 -41.88 7.58 -0.90
C VAL A 449 -42.74 7.03 -2.06
N LYS A 450 -43.73 7.78 -2.51
CA LYS A 450 -44.61 7.35 -3.60
C LYS A 450 -44.04 7.57 -4.99
N ASN A 451 -43.24 8.61 -5.15
CA ASN A 451 -42.57 8.95 -6.41
C ASN A 451 -41.05 8.99 -6.18
N PRO A 452 -40.40 7.85 -6.19
CA PRO A 452 -38.95 7.78 -5.94
C PRO A 452 -38.16 8.43 -7.07
N LEU A 453 -37.07 9.13 -6.73
CA LEU A 453 -36.17 9.76 -7.68
C LEU A 453 -34.73 9.31 -7.50
N ALA A 454 -34.33 8.92 -6.27
CA ALA A 454 -32.95 8.58 -5.98
C ALA A 454 -32.83 7.48 -4.93
N VAL A 455 -31.76 6.70 -5.01
CA VAL A 455 -31.40 5.65 -4.07
C VAL A 455 -29.93 5.81 -3.67
N ARG A 456 -29.63 5.52 -2.40
CA ARG A 456 -28.27 5.40 -1.87
C ARG A 456 -28.11 4.04 -1.20
N TYR A 457 -26.89 3.49 -1.28
CA TYR A 457 -26.51 2.28 -0.57
C TYR A 457 -25.27 2.54 0.25
N CYS A 458 -25.36 2.34 1.58
CA CYS A 458 -24.25 2.54 2.54
C CYS A 458 -23.56 3.92 2.39
N PHE A 459 -24.33 4.97 2.08
CA PHE A 459 -23.78 6.29 1.75
C PHE A 459 -23.82 7.26 2.94
N GLN A 460 -23.31 6.80 4.09
CA GLN A 460 -23.11 7.57 5.32
C GLN A 460 -21.75 7.23 5.95
N SER A 461 -21.27 8.05 6.90
CA SER A 461 -19.99 7.80 7.61
C SER A 461 -19.95 6.42 8.26
N TRP A 462 -20.97 6.10 9.06
CA TRP A 462 -21.23 4.75 9.58
C TRP A 462 -22.45 4.16 8.90
N SER A 463 -22.24 3.31 7.94
CA SER A 463 -23.29 2.57 7.25
C SER A 463 -22.75 1.24 6.74
N PRO A 464 -22.51 0.25 7.62
CA PRO A 464 -22.14 -1.08 7.19
C PRO A 464 -23.26 -1.70 6.36
N GLY A 465 -22.88 -2.47 5.33
CA GLY A 465 -23.82 -3.15 4.44
C GLY A 465 -23.70 -4.66 4.51
N ASN A 466 -24.77 -5.34 4.11
CA ASN A 466 -24.81 -6.80 4.15
C ASN A 466 -25.13 -7.47 2.79
N LEU A 467 -25.32 -6.68 1.73
CA LEU A 467 -25.53 -7.21 0.38
C LEU A 467 -24.19 -7.54 -0.27
N LYS A 468 -24.09 -8.80 -0.72
CA LYS A 468 -22.90 -9.35 -1.40
C LYS A 468 -23.31 -10.06 -2.67
N GLY A 469 -22.43 -10.12 -3.65
CA GLY A 469 -22.53 -11.08 -4.73
C GLY A 469 -22.39 -12.52 -4.23
N ASN A 470 -22.72 -13.50 -5.04
CA ASN A 470 -22.54 -14.92 -4.68
C ASN A 470 -21.08 -15.31 -4.48
N SER A 471 -20.12 -14.54 -5.02
CA SER A 471 -18.70 -14.66 -4.71
C SER A 471 -18.33 -14.33 -3.24
N GLY A 472 -19.25 -13.72 -2.50
CA GLY A 472 -19.01 -13.22 -1.13
C GLY A 472 -18.43 -11.82 -1.06
N LEU A 473 -18.12 -11.17 -2.19
CA LEU A 473 -17.66 -9.79 -2.24
C LEU A 473 -18.86 -8.81 -2.06
N PRO A 474 -18.73 -7.75 -1.24
CA PRO A 474 -19.83 -6.83 -0.98
C PRO A 474 -20.14 -5.93 -2.18
N VAL A 475 -21.38 -5.44 -2.25
CA VAL A 475 -21.74 -4.35 -3.16
C VAL A 475 -21.02 -3.08 -2.73
N ILE A 476 -20.39 -2.39 -3.67
CA ILE A 476 -19.73 -1.10 -3.43
C ILE A 476 -20.76 -0.05 -3.04
N PRO A 477 -20.53 0.75 -1.99
CA PRO A 477 -21.38 1.89 -1.64
C PRO A 477 -21.56 2.87 -2.83
N PHE A 478 -22.77 3.34 -3.04
CA PHE A 478 -23.07 4.23 -4.15
C PHE A 478 -24.23 5.17 -3.85
N ARG A 479 -24.38 6.19 -4.69
CA ARG A 479 -25.57 7.03 -4.83
C ARG A 479 -25.97 7.13 -6.29
N THR A 480 -27.26 7.34 -6.53
CA THR A 480 -27.81 7.59 -7.88
C THR A 480 -28.08 9.09 -8.13
N ASP A 481 -27.91 9.90 -7.12
CA ASP A 481 -28.15 11.35 -7.15
C ASP A 481 -26.84 12.14 -7.24
N ASN A 482 -26.98 13.38 -7.70
CA ASN A 482 -25.94 14.42 -7.68
C ASN A 482 -26.39 15.65 -6.85
N TRP A 483 -27.30 15.45 -5.92
CA TRP A 483 -27.85 16.56 -5.14
C TRP A 483 -26.79 17.21 -4.27
N PRO A 484 -26.85 18.54 -4.09
CA PRO A 484 -25.90 19.27 -3.24
C PRO A 484 -25.95 18.75 -1.79
N ARG A 485 -24.87 19.01 -1.07
CA ARG A 485 -24.70 18.62 0.35
C ARG A 485 -25.75 19.24 1.25
#